data_57352ae188e174fd844d7811393cbb92
#
_entry.id   57352ae188e174fd844d7811393cbb92
#
_cell.length_a   1.000
_cell.length_b   1.000
_cell.length_c   1.000
_cell.angle_alpha   90.00
_cell.angle_beta   90.00
_cell.angle_gamma   90.00
#
_symmetry.space_group_name_H-M   'P 1'
#
loop_
_entity.id
_entity.type
_entity.pdbx_description
1 polymer ?
#
loop_
_entity_poly.entity_id
_entity_poly.type
_entity_poly.pdbx_seq_one_letter_code
_entity_poly.pdbx_strand_id
1 'polypeptide(L)'
;LSDERLKDLIEQCEEVFIMGHKRSDLDCVGAAVGMLRFCKMCKKPASVVVNRRQSFAANLIREFEKAGFGDDFISPEQAENAITKDTLLIIVDVHMPQMLESNQLYEMAANVVVIDHHRKGVGYIDNSVIFYHEPYASSASELVTELVQYAGGEKEDKMTPLEAQALLAGITLDTRNFALHTGVRTFEAAAYLRRMGAQTQEVKKLFCDTLESYTYKAKLVAAAQVYEGCAISVSDDVPADMMVVVPQAANDLLSISGVEASFVAVDTGSGINVSARSMGDVNVQVIMEQLGGGGHLTMAGAQLREATLKETKQRLMDIIHEYRENQRAEARGAKSRA
;
A
#
# COMPACT_ATOMS: atom_id res chain seq x y z
N LEU A 1 4.96 18.07 13.26
CA LEU A 1 4.25 17.51 14.41
C LEU A 1 5.24 17.45 15.56
N SER A 2 4.89 17.95 16.73
CA SER A 2 5.69 17.60 17.88
C SER A 2 5.27 16.18 18.28
N ASP A 3 6.21 15.26 18.32
CA ASP A 3 6.03 13.89 18.85
C ASP A 3 5.41 13.96 20.26
N GLU A 4 5.67 15.03 20.98
CA GLU A 4 5.08 15.36 22.27
C GLU A 4 3.54 15.40 22.24
N ARG A 5 2.92 16.06 21.25
CA ARG A 5 1.44 16.13 21.19
C ARG A 5 0.78 14.78 20.94
N LEU A 6 1.39 13.94 20.10
CA LEU A 6 0.89 12.57 19.87
C LEU A 6 1.06 11.73 21.13
N LYS A 7 2.21 11.86 21.79
CA LYS A 7 2.48 11.19 23.06
C LYS A 7 1.47 11.60 24.13
N ASP A 8 1.22 12.91 24.30
CA ASP A 8 0.22 13.42 25.25
C ASP A 8 -1.17 12.83 25.02
N LEU A 9 -1.63 12.74 23.75
CA LEU A 9 -2.91 12.13 23.41
C LEU A 9 -2.97 10.65 23.77
N ILE A 10 -1.90 9.90 23.48
CA ILE A 10 -1.78 8.48 23.82
C ILE A 10 -1.77 8.30 25.34
N GLU A 11 -1.07 9.13 26.09
CA GLU A 11 -1.00 9.05 27.55
C GLU A 11 -2.35 9.38 28.23
N GLN A 12 -3.18 10.21 27.61
CA GLN A 12 -4.47 10.63 28.15
C GLN A 12 -5.62 9.62 27.89
N CYS A 13 -5.51 8.77 26.86
CA CYS A 13 -6.54 7.78 26.56
C CYS A 13 -6.41 6.53 27.45
N GLU A 14 -7.44 5.67 27.49
CA GLU A 14 -7.39 4.39 28.19
C GLU A 14 -6.70 3.31 27.38
N GLU A 15 -7.01 3.26 26.09
CA GLU A 15 -6.43 2.32 25.13
C GLU A 15 -6.35 2.93 23.72
N VAL A 16 -5.59 2.30 22.86
CA VAL A 16 -5.40 2.75 21.47
C VAL A 16 -5.77 1.63 20.51
N PHE A 17 -6.62 1.94 19.52
CA PHE A 17 -6.82 1.10 18.36
C PHE A 17 -6.09 1.69 17.18
N ILE A 18 -5.37 0.85 16.43
CA ILE A 18 -4.60 1.24 15.27
C ILE A 18 -5.18 0.52 14.06
N MET A 19 -5.68 1.28 13.11
CA MET A 19 -6.39 0.76 11.95
C MET A 19 -5.82 1.38 10.67
N GLY A 20 -5.77 0.59 9.61
CA GLY A 20 -5.43 1.10 8.28
C GLY A 20 -6.53 0.88 7.25
N HIS A 21 -6.14 0.69 6.01
CA HIS A 21 -7.08 0.44 4.93
C HIS A 21 -7.51 -1.03 4.84
N LYS A 22 -8.71 -1.27 4.29
CA LYS A 22 -9.16 -2.63 3.95
C LYS A 22 -8.22 -3.30 2.94
N ARG A 23 -8.04 -4.63 3.09
CA ARG A 23 -7.02 -5.39 2.37
C ARG A 23 -5.61 -4.86 2.62
N SER A 24 -5.35 -4.53 3.89
CA SER A 24 -4.08 -3.96 4.35
C SER A 24 -2.87 -4.69 3.76
N ASP A 25 -1.92 -3.92 3.25
CA ASP A 25 -0.66 -4.42 2.72
C ASP A 25 0.48 -4.34 3.74
N LEU A 26 1.72 -4.53 3.29
CA LEU A 26 2.88 -4.53 4.19
C LEU A 26 3.19 -3.13 4.73
N ASP A 27 2.87 -2.04 4.01
CA ASP A 27 3.08 -0.69 4.54
C ASP A 27 2.05 -0.36 5.61
N CYS A 28 0.79 -0.65 5.33
CA CYS A 28 -0.31 -0.48 6.27
C CYS A 28 -0.08 -1.24 7.58
N VAL A 29 0.22 -2.55 7.51
CA VAL A 29 0.46 -3.38 8.70
C VAL A 29 1.79 -3.04 9.37
N GLY A 30 2.84 -2.73 8.61
CA GLY A 30 4.13 -2.28 9.14
C GLY A 30 4.00 -0.98 9.94
N ALA A 31 3.33 0.02 9.38
CA ALA A 31 3.04 1.28 10.07
C ALA A 31 2.20 1.05 11.34
N ALA A 32 1.18 0.18 11.27
CA ALA A 32 0.36 -0.15 12.42
C ALA A 32 1.16 -0.81 13.55
N VAL A 33 2.06 -1.74 13.22
CA VAL A 33 2.97 -2.39 14.18
C VAL A 33 3.95 -1.37 14.78
N GLY A 34 4.48 -0.45 13.97
CA GLY A 34 5.32 0.64 14.48
C GLY A 34 4.59 1.53 15.47
N MET A 35 3.34 1.89 15.20
CA MET A 35 2.51 2.66 16.14
C MET A 35 2.15 1.85 17.40
N LEU A 36 1.93 0.53 17.26
CA LEU A 36 1.79 -0.36 18.42
C LEU A 36 3.04 -0.30 19.32
N ARG A 37 4.24 -0.31 18.73
CA ARG A 37 5.49 -0.12 19.48
C ARG A 37 5.53 1.26 20.16
N PHE A 38 5.15 2.32 19.46
CA PHE A 38 5.09 3.67 20.03
C PHE A 38 4.16 3.71 21.26
N CYS A 39 2.97 3.09 21.17
CA CYS A 39 2.04 2.99 22.30
C CYS A 39 2.63 2.19 23.48
N LYS A 40 3.33 1.08 23.21
CA LYS A 40 4.05 0.29 24.24
C LYS A 40 5.13 1.10 24.93
N MET A 41 5.86 1.97 24.20
CA MET A 41 6.84 2.92 24.79
C MET A 41 6.15 3.94 25.72
N CYS A 42 4.93 4.34 25.40
CA CYS A 42 4.09 5.18 26.27
C CYS A 42 3.40 4.38 27.40
N LYS A 43 3.70 3.08 27.53
CA LYS A 43 3.07 2.16 28.50
C LYS A 43 1.54 2.12 28.39
N LYS A 44 1.04 2.25 27.14
CA LYS A 44 -0.38 2.29 26.83
C LYS A 44 -0.83 1.01 26.14
N PRO A 45 -1.93 0.37 26.59
CA PRO A 45 -2.53 -0.75 25.87
C PRO A 45 -2.92 -0.33 24.46
N ALA A 46 -2.59 -1.17 23.48
CA ALA A 46 -2.93 -0.90 22.09
C ALA A 46 -3.13 -2.20 21.31
N SER A 47 -3.97 -2.15 20.28
CA SER A 47 -4.22 -3.28 19.37
C SER A 47 -4.30 -2.81 17.93
N VAL A 48 -3.81 -3.65 17.03
CA VAL A 48 -3.93 -3.46 15.57
C VAL A 48 -5.25 -4.06 15.10
N VAL A 49 -6.09 -3.26 14.47
CA VAL A 49 -7.39 -3.68 13.94
C VAL A 49 -7.23 -4.08 12.49
N VAL A 50 -7.41 -5.37 12.18
CA VAL A 50 -7.20 -5.91 10.85
C VAL A 50 -8.06 -7.14 10.57
N ASN A 51 -8.61 -7.22 9.36
CA ASN A 51 -9.20 -8.45 8.85
C ASN A 51 -8.11 -9.37 8.30
N ARG A 52 -7.59 -10.29 9.13
CA ARG A 52 -6.49 -11.19 8.80
C ARG A 52 -6.70 -12.02 7.53
N ARG A 53 -7.97 -12.34 7.21
CA ARG A 53 -8.32 -13.17 6.04
C ARG A 53 -8.24 -12.40 4.72
N GLN A 54 -8.44 -11.09 4.77
CA GLN A 54 -8.46 -10.22 3.60
C GLN A 54 -7.17 -9.41 3.43
N SER A 55 -6.31 -9.39 4.44
CA SER A 55 -5.05 -8.66 4.42
C SER A 55 -4.06 -9.28 3.42
N PHE A 56 -3.46 -8.44 2.59
CA PHE A 56 -2.33 -8.83 1.74
C PHE A 56 -1.03 -9.03 2.54
N ALA A 57 -0.97 -8.52 3.77
CA ALA A 57 0.13 -8.73 4.70
C ALA A 57 -0.07 -9.96 5.62
N ALA A 58 -0.92 -10.92 5.26
CA ALA A 58 -1.20 -12.11 6.08
C ALA A 58 0.07 -12.91 6.45
N ASN A 59 1.09 -12.90 5.59
CA ASN A 59 2.38 -13.54 5.89
C ASN A 59 3.08 -12.86 7.07
N LEU A 60 3.10 -11.52 7.10
CA LEU A 60 3.68 -10.75 8.18
C LEU A 60 2.91 -10.98 9.49
N ILE A 61 1.58 -10.93 9.47
CA ILE A 61 0.73 -11.16 10.64
C ILE A 61 1.02 -12.56 11.23
N ARG A 62 1.16 -13.59 10.40
CA ARG A 62 1.52 -14.94 10.84
C ARG A 62 2.88 -15.02 11.55
N GLU A 63 3.86 -14.22 11.14
CA GLU A 63 5.15 -14.18 11.86
C GLU A 63 4.98 -13.61 13.28
N PHE A 64 4.12 -12.61 13.47
CA PHE A 64 3.75 -12.12 14.81
C PHE A 64 3.00 -13.18 15.63
N GLU A 65 2.07 -13.91 15.02
CA GLU A 65 1.37 -15.01 15.69
C GLU A 65 2.32 -16.11 16.16
N LYS A 66 3.27 -16.54 15.29
CA LYS A 66 4.30 -17.51 15.63
C LYS A 66 5.23 -17.04 16.75
N ALA A 67 5.48 -15.74 16.82
CA ALA A 67 6.29 -15.13 17.87
C ALA A 67 5.54 -14.92 19.19
N GLY A 68 4.23 -15.27 19.26
CA GLY A 68 3.41 -15.13 20.46
C GLY A 68 2.75 -13.75 20.62
N PHE A 69 2.72 -12.94 19.57
CA PHE A 69 2.10 -11.60 19.55
C PHE A 69 0.77 -11.57 18.78
N GLY A 70 0.11 -12.72 18.62
CA GLY A 70 -1.15 -12.80 17.92
C GLY A 70 -2.28 -11.99 18.56
N ASP A 71 -2.26 -11.82 19.87
CA ASP A 71 -3.27 -11.07 20.64
C ASP A 71 -3.16 -9.55 20.40
N ASP A 72 -2.04 -9.06 19.88
CA ASP A 72 -1.88 -7.65 19.50
C ASP A 72 -2.75 -7.28 18.28
N PHE A 73 -3.28 -8.27 17.56
CA PHE A 73 -4.12 -8.09 16.37
C PHE A 73 -5.56 -8.51 16.68
N ILE A 74 -6.50 -7.62 16.50
CA ILE A 74 -7.94 -7.87 16.73
C ILE A 74 -8.74 -7.66 15.44
N SER A 75 -9.90 -8.29 15.35
CA SER A 75 -10.78 -8.07 14.21
C SER A 75 -11.51 -6.72 14.31
N PRO A 76 -11.99 -6.16 13.19
CA PRO A 76 -12.85 -4.98 13.22
C PRO A 76 -14.04 -5.13 14.14
N GLU A 77 -14.72 -6.27 14.14
CA GLU A 77 -15.86 -6.56 14.99
C GLU A 77 -15.49 -6.54 16.50
N GLN A 78 -14.32 -7.08 16.86
CA GLN A 78 -13.83 -7.03 18.24
C GLN A 78 -13.58 -5.58 18.67
N ALA A 79 -12.96 -4.76 17.81
CA ALA A 79 -12.70 -3.35 18.10
C ALA A 79 -14.00 -2.54 18.21
N GLU A 80 -14.96 -2.76 17.32
CA GLU A 80 -16.28 -2.11 17.34
C GLU A 80 -17.06 -2.40 18.62
N ASN A 81 -16.92 -3.62 19.16
CA ASN A 81 -17.56 -4.01 20.42
C ASN A 81 -16.83 -3.49 21.68
N ALA A 82 -15.56 -3.16 21.57
CA ALA A 82 -14.72 -2.74 22.70
C ALA A 82 -14.52 -1.23 22.80
N ILE A 83 -14.65 -0.49 21.68
CA ILE A 83 -14.38 0.95 21.65
C ILE A 83 -15.22 1.73 22.67
N THR A 84 -14.58 2.66 23.36
CA THR A 84 -15.21 3.61 24.30
C THR A 84 -14.92 5.05 23.89
N LYS A 85 -15.51 6.02 24.61
CA LYS A 85 -15.20 7.45 24.42
C LYS A 85 -13.75 7.81 24.78
N ASP A 86 -13.09 6.99 25.59
CA ASP A 86 -11.73 7.18 26.07
C ASP A 86 -10.69 6.36 25.26
N THR A 87 -11.16 5.70 24.18
CA THR A 87 -10.31 5.02 23.19
C THR A 87 -9.81 6.03 22.14
N LEU A 88 -8.51 6.01 21.85
CA LEU A 88 -7.92 6.74 20.74
C LEU A 88 -7.85 5.84 19.50
N LEU A 89 -8.38 6.30 18.37
CA LEU A 89 -8.22 5.63 17.09
C LEU A 89 -7.08 6.27 16.28
N ILE A 90 -6.05 5.51 16.00
CA ILE A 90 -4.96 5.93 15.09
C ILE A 90 -5.16 5.25 13.75
N ILE A 91 -5.31 6.04 12.70
CA ILE A 91 -5.45 5.59 11.33
C ILE A 91 -4.11 5.77 10.63
N VAL A 92 -3.59 4.69 10.01
CA VAL A 92 -2.31 4.68 9.30
C VAL A 92 -2.50 4.31 7.84
N ASP A 93 -1.70 4.91 6.97
CA ASP A 93 -1.59 4.58 5.55
C ASP A 93 -2.90 4.77 4.75
N VAL A 94 -3.80 5.57 5.26
CA VAL A 94 -5.06 5.92 4.60
C VAL A 94 -5.68 7.15 5.25
N HIS A 95 -6.30 8.00 4.43
CA HIS A 95 -7.05 9.15 4.92
C HIS A 95 -8.45 9.28 4.32
N MET A 96 -8.89 8.26 3.56
CA MET A 96 -10.19 8.24 2.89
C MET A 96 -11.15 7.31 3.65
N PRO A 97 -12.28 7.80 4.20
CA PRO A 97 -13.21 7.00 5.00
C PRO A 97 -13.68 5.70 4.32
N GLN A 98 -13.98 5.75 3.03
CA GLN A 98 -14.45 4.59 2.26
C GLN A 98 -13.40 3.49 2.07
N MET A 99 -12.13 3.79 2.35
CA MET A 99 -11.02 2.85 2.22
C MET A 99 -10.63 2.21 3.56
N LEU A 100 -11.14 2.70 4.68
CA LEU A 100 -10.83 2.19 6.02
C LEU A 100 -11.19 0.72 6.19
N GLU A 101 -10.45 0.00 7.00
CA GLU A 101 -10.74 -1.39 7.38
C GLU A 101 -12.15 -1.51 7.99
N SER A 102 -12.53 -0.57 8.88
CA SER A 102 -13.90 -0.38 9.37
C SER A 102 -14.29 1.10 9.39
N ASN A 103 -15.26 1.46 8.54
CA ASN A 103 -15.86 2.79 8.61
C ASN A 103 -16.72 2.94 9.87
N GLN A 104 -17.34 1.86 10.34
CA GLN A 104 -18.16 1.87 11.56
C GLN A 104 -17.30 2.20 12.78
N LEU A 105 -16.12 1.58 12.92
CA LEU A 105 -15.21 1.89 14.02
C LEU A 105 -14.78 3.37 14.00
N TYR A 106 -14.50 3.93 12.80
CA TYR A 106 -14.17 5.33 12.64
C TYR A 106 -15.33 6.25 13.06
N GLU A 107 -16.57 5.93 12.70
CA GLU A 107 -17.76 6.71 13.08
C GLU A 107 -18.03 6.68 14.59
N MET A 108 -17.63 5.60 15.28
CA MET A 108 -17.77 5.45 16.74
C MET A 108 -16.65 6.15 17.52
N ALA A 109 -15.51 6.42 16.90
CA ALA A 109 -14.33 6.98 17.56
C ALA A 109 -14.53 8.46 17.95
N ALA A 110 -14.32 8.78 19.23
CA ALA A 110 -14.39 10.17 19.72
C ALA A 110 -13.15 10.99 19.35
N ASN A 111 -11.97 10.36 19.31
CA ASN A 111 -10.70 10.98 18.97
C ASN A 111 -9.98 10.17 17.90
N VAL A 112 -9.59 10.84 16.82
CA VAL A 112 -8.95 10.23 15.67
C VAL A 112 -7.65 10.92 15.35
N VAL A 113 -6.59 10.13 15.13
CA VAL A 113 -5.30 10.57 14.59
C VAL A 113 -5.12 9.92 13.22
N VAL A 114 -4.64 10.67 12.24
CA VAL A 114 -4.33 10.14 10.90
C VAL A 114 -2.85 10.33 10.61
N ILE A 115 -2.17 9.29 10.15
CA ILE A 115 -0.77 9.28 9.71
C ILE A 115 -0.74 8.69 8.30
N ASP A 116 -0.50 9.50 7.29
CA ASP A 116 -0.57 9.06 5.90
C ASP A 116 0.38 9.84 4.97
N HIS A 117 0.80 9.19 3.90
CA HIS A 117 1.68 9.74 2.88
C HIS A 117 1.00 9.88 1.51
N HIS A 118 -0.18 9.31 1.32
CA HIS A 118 -0.90 9.36 0.05
C HIS A 118 -1.29 10.78 -0.35
N ARG A 119 -1.31 11.07 -1.65
CA ARG A 119 -1.77 12.36 -2.15
C ARG A 119 -3.20 12.65 -1.69
N LYS A 120 -3.41 13.83 -1.10
CA LYS A 120 -4.69 14.22 -0.51
C LYS A 120 -5.80 14.27 -1.57
N GLY A 121 -6.85 13.47 -1.36
CA GLY A 121 -8.05 13.40 -2.19
C GLY A 121 -9.19 14.26 -1.66
N VAL A 122 -10.23 14.44 -2.46
CA VAL A 122 -11.49 15.07 -2.01
C VAL A 122 -12.23 14.10 -1.09
N GLY A 123 -12.74 14.58 0.05
CA GLY A 123 -13.49 13.76 1.02
C GLY A 123 -12.59 13.01 2.00
N TYR A 124 -11.37 13.52 2.24
CA TYR A 124 -10.50 12.98 3.27
C TYR A 124 -11.06 13.22 4.70
N ILE A 125 -10.53 12.49 5.68
CA ILE A 125 -10.86 12.66 7.10
C ILE A 125 -10.38 14.04 7.55
N ASP A 126 -11.30 14.96 7.81
CA ASP A 126 -11.02 16.36 8.16
C ASP A 126 -11.25 16.68 9.65
N ASN A 127 -11.89 15.78 10.39
CA ASN A 127 -12.24 15.93 11.81
C ASN A 127 -11.25 15.26 12.77
N SER A 128 -10.05 14.91 12.31
CA SER A 128 -9.01 14.32 13.16
C SER A 128 -8.39 15.33 14.11
N VAL A 129 -8.05 14.90 15.33
CA VAL A 129 -7.33 15.71 16.34
C VAL A 129 -5.90 16.00 15.86
N ILE A 130 -5.26 15.04 15.21
CA ILE A 130 -3.99 15.19 14.52
C ILE A 130 -4.14 14.60 13.13
N PHE A 131 -3.72 15.37 12.12
CA PHE A 131 -3.59 14.91 10.73
C PHE A 131 -2.12 15.06 10.31
N TYR A 132 -1.33 13.97 10.49
CA TYR A 132 0.06 13.91 10.07
C TYR A 132 0.13 13.37 8.65
N HIS A 133 0.32 14.27 7.71
CA HIS A 133 0.27 13.97 6.29
C HIS A 133 1.50 14.53 5.58
N GLU A 134 2.33 13.63 5.02
CA GLU A 134 3.60 13.96 4.37
C GLU A 134 3.69 13.27 3.00
N PRO A 135 3.16 13.87 1.91
CA PRO A 135 3.09 13.23 0.60
C PRO A 135 4.47 13.05 -0.08
N TYR A 136 5.53 13.57 0.53
CA TYR A 136 6.90 13.36 0.06
C TYR A 136 7.62 12.21 0.79
N ALA A 137 7.03 11.65 1.83
CA ALA A 137 7.52 10.42 2.43
C ALA A 137 7.30 9.24 1.49
N SER A 138 8.17 8.25 1.56
CA SER A 138 8.08 7.07 0.70
C SER A 138 6.92 6.15 1.08
N SER A 139 6.54 6.15 2.35
CA SER A 139 5.59 5.22 2.95
C SER A 139 5.11 5.69 4.31
N ALA A 140 3.99 5.18 4.80
CA ALA A 140 3.54 5.38 6.17
C ALA A 140 4.52 4.75 7.17
N SER A 141 5.14 3.62 6.83
CA SER A 141 6.19 2.98 7.62
C SER A 141 7.43 3.87 7.80
N GLU A 142 7.81 4.67 6.80
CA GLU A 142 8.87 5.69 6.95
C GLU A 142 8.49 6.71 8.03
N LEU A 143 7.31 7.29 7.93
CA LEU A 143 6.80 8.28 8.89
C LEU A 143 6.76 7.74 10.32
N VAL A 144 6.23 6.53 10.48
CA VAL A 144 6.13 5.89 11.79
C VAL A 144 7.51 5.50 12.32
N THR A 145 8.45 5.11 11.47
CA THR A 145 9.84 4.84 11.87
C THR A 145 10.49 6.09 12.48
N GLU A 146 10.28 7.25 11.87
CA GLU A 146 10.78 8.51 12.40
C GLU A 146 10.13 8.84 13.75
N LEU A 147 8.80 8.70 13.88
CA LEU A 147 8.10 8.91 15.14
C LEU A 147 8.68 8.03 16.26
N VAL A 148 8.87 6.74 16.03
CA VAL A 148 9.45 5.82 17.02
C VAL A 148 10.91 6.17 17.34
N GLN A 149 11.70 6.56 16.33
CA GLN A 149 13.11 6.92 16.51
C GLN A 149 13.27 8.14 17.39
N TYR A 150 12.44 9.17 17.23
CA TYR A 150 12.54 10.44 17.93
C TYR A 150 11.75 10.50 19.24
N ALA A 151 10.81 9.55 19.47
CA ALA A 151 10.04 9.49 20.70
C ALA A 151 10.90 9.35 21.96
N GLY A 152 12.12 8.85 21.81
CA GLY A 152 13.01 8.53 22.92
C GLY A 152 12.40 7.40 23.77
N GLY A 153 13.21 6.59 24.38
CA GLY A 153 12.73 5.54 25.28
C GLY A 153 13.90 4.99 26.09
N GLU A 154 13.61 4.36 27.22
CA GLU A 154 14.57 3.61 27.99
C GLU A 154 15.09 2.40 27.18
N LYS A 155 16.23 1.86 27.54
CA LYS A 155 16.82 0.73 26.83
C LYS A 155 15.91 -0.51 26.72
N GLU A 156 14.95 -0.66 27.62
CA GLU A 156 14.01 -1.77 27.73
C GLU A 156 12.80 -1.63 26.78
N ASP A 157 12.53 -0.43 26.27
CA ASP A 157 11.41 -0.13 25.38
C ASP A 157 11.78 -0.15 23.89
N LYS A 158 12.94 -0.73 23.55
CA LYS A 158 13.41 -0.77 22.16
C LYS A 158 12.53 -1.64 21.29
N MET A 159 12.39 -1.20 20.04
CA MET A 159 11.78 -1.98 18.97
C MET A 159 12.42 -3.37 18.84
N THR A 160 11.61 -4.40 18.73
CA THR A 160 12.08 -5.76 18.47
C THR A 160 12.52 -5.92 17.00
N PRO A 161 13.38 -6.88 16.69
CA PRO A 161 13.76 -7.16 15.29
C PRO A 161 12.57 -7.44 14.38
N LEU A 162 11.52 -8.11 14.87
CA LEU A 162 10.32 -8.41 14.08
C LEU A 162 9.50 -7.14 13.76
N GLU A 163 9.35 -6.23 14.71
CA GLU A 163 8.71 -4.92 14.47
C GLU A 163 9.52 -4.07 13.49
N ALA A 164 10.85 -4.07 13.63
CA ALA A 164 11.72 -3.41 12.67
C ALA A 164 11.63 -4.01 11.26
N GLN A 165 11.49 -5.33 11.15
CA GLN A 165 11.25 -6.02 9.87
C GLN A 165 9.91 -5.64 9.26
N ALA A 166 8.86 -5.49 10.07
CA ALA A 166 7.53 -5.07 9.59
C ALA A 166 7.58 -3.69 8.95
N LEU A 167 8.19 -2.70 9.63
CA LEU A 167 8.38 -1.35 9.09
C LEU A 167 9.25 -1.34 7.83
N LEU A 168 10.36 -2.09 7.84
CA LEU A 168 11.23 -2.18 6.67
C LEU A 168 10.53 -2.85 5.48
N ALA A 169 9.63 -3.81 5.73
CA ALA A 169 8.82 -4.42 4.69
C ALA A 169 7.86 -3.41 4.04
N GLY A 170 7.23 -2.54 4.83
CA GLY A 170 6.40 -1.45 4.32
C GLY A 170 7.18 -0.51 3.41
N ILE A 171 8.32 0.01 3.89
CA ILE A 171 9.22 0.85 3.10
C ILE A 171 9.62 0.14 1.79
N THR A 172 9.98 -1.15 1.88
CA THR A 172 10.40 -1.95 0.71
C THR A 172 9.29 -2.09 -0.32
N LEU A 173 8.04 -2.27 0.14
CA LEU A 173 6.87 -2.39 -0.74
C LEU A 173 6.67 -1.10 -1.54
N ASP A 174 6.50 0.01 -0.87
CA ASP A 174 6.10 1.29 -1.47
C ASP A 174 7.19 1.92 -2.33
N THR A 175 8.45 1.69 -1.94
CA THR A 175 9.61 2.14 -2.73
C THR A 175 9.97 1.18 -3.87
N ARG A 176 9.25 0.06 -4.03
CA ARG A 176 9.66 -1.01 -4.95
C ARG A 176 11.13 -1.36 -4.77
N ASN A 177 11.47 -1.76 -3.55
CA ASN A 177 12.86 -2.08 -3.18
C ASN A 177 13.84 -0.91 -3.42
N PHE A 178 13.46 0.27 -2.92
CA PHE A 178 14.25 1.53 -3.01
C PHE A 178 14.48 2.05 -4.45
N ALA A 179 13.63 1.66 -5.39
CA ALA A 179 13.68 2.11 -6.77
C ALA A 179 12.84 3.38 -7.02
N LEU A 180 11.74 3.58 -6.29
CA LEU A 180 10.80 4.69 -6.46
C LEU A 180 10.61 5.47 -5.16
N HIS A 181 10.27 6.76 -5.27
CA HIS A 181 9.91 7.64 -4.15
C HIS A 181 10.89 7.60 -2.97
N THR A 182 12.16 7.29 -3.23
CA THR A 182 13.18 7.07 -2.21
C THR A 182 14.02 8.31 -2.03
N GLY A 183 13.93 8.92 -0.85
CA GLY A 183 14.73 10.07 -0.46
C GLY A 183 15.79 9.71 0.59
N VAL A 184 16.54 10.73 1.06
CA VAL A 184 17.52 10.54 2.13
C VAL A 184 16.85 10.04 3.40
N ARG A 185 15.69 10.58 3.77
CA ARG A 185 14.90 10.15 4.93
C ARG A 185 14.55 8.66 4.89
N THR A 186 14.22 8.16 3.69
CA THR A 186 13.91 6.73 3.48
C THR A 186 15.11 5.85 3.83
N PHE A 187 16.31 6.21 3.36
CA PHE A 187 17.54 5.48 3.71
C PHE A 187 17.91 5.61 5.18
N GLU A 188 17.70 6.77 5.80
CA GLU A 188 17.92 6.98 7.23
C GLU A 188 16.99 6.10 8.08
N ALA A 189 15.69 6.05 7.73
CA ALA A 189 14.72 5.16 8.35
C ALA A 189 15.13 3.69 8.19
N ALA A 190 15.49 3.26 6.98
CA ALA A 190 15.96 1.90 6.74
C ALA A 190 17.24 1.55 7.53
N ALA A 191 18.18 2.49 7.62
CA ALA A 191 19.41 2.33 8.42
C ALA A 191 19.09 2.20 9.92
N TYR A 192 18.15 3.00 10.42
CA TYR A 192 17.67 2.87 11.80
C TYR A 192 17.05 1.49 12.06
N LEU A 193 16.15 1.03 11.20
CA LEU A 193 15.52 -0.28 11.31
C LEU A 193 16.54 -1.43 11.26
N ARG A 194 17.59 -1.29 10.43
CA ARG A 194 18.72 -2.25 10.44
C ARG A 194 19.45 -2.27 11.78
N ARG A 195 19.66 -1.12 12.41
CA ARG A 195 20.25 -1.05 13.75
C ARG A 195 19.36 -1.70 14.81
N MET A 196 18.03 -1.63 14.64
CA MET A 196 17.04 -2.27 15.51
C MET A 196 16.95 -3.79 15.27
N GLY A 197 17.70 -4.34 14.32
CA GLY A 197 17.81 -5.77 14.09
C GLY A 197 17.00 -6.29 12.91
N ALA A 198 16.35 -5.44 12.12
CA ALA A 198 15.69 -5.90 10.90
C ALA A 198 16.67 -6.62 9.98
N GLN A 199 16.33 -7.82 9.52
CA GLN A 199 17.11 -8.60 8.59
C GLN A 199 16.50 -8.51 7.19
N THR A 200 17.25 -7.98 6.22
CA THR A 200 16.78 -7.82 4.85
C THR A 200 16.39 -9.14 4.18
N GLN A 201 17.03 -10.24 4.57
CA GLN A 201 16.68 -11.58 4.11
C GLN A 201 15.29 -12.02 4.60
N GLU A 202 14.96 -11.72 5.86
CA GLU A 202 13.64 -12.04 6.41
C GLU A 202 12.56 -11.14 5.80
N VAL A 203 12.85 -9.86 5.59
CA VAL A 203 11.98 -8.96 4.84
C VAL A 203 11.70 -9.52 3.44
N LYS A 204 12.73 -9.96 2.71
CA LYS A 204 12.58 -10.57 1.39
C LYS A 204 11.64 -11.78 1.37
N LYS A 205 11.63 -12.59 2.43
CA LYS A 205 10.73 -13.76 2.53
C LYS A 205 9.26 -13.37 2.56
N LEU A 206 8.92 -12.18 3.06
CA LEU A 206 7.54 -11.68 3.07
C LEU A 206 6.98 -11.41 1.66
N PHE A 207 7.87 -11.21 0.69
CA PHE A 207 7.55 -11.00 -0.72
C PHE A 207 7.67 -12.28 -1.57
N CYS A 208 7.99 -13.42 -0.95
CA CYS A 208 8.13 -14.68 -1.69
C CYS A 208 6.76 -15.24 -2.07
N ASP A 209 6.63 -15.57 -3.33
CA ASP A 209 5.47 -16.27 -3.88
C ASP A 209 5.52 -17.78 -3.58
N THR A 210 4.37 -18.43 -3.60
CA THR A 210 4.33 -19.89 -3.74
C THR A 210 4.76 -20.28 -5.16
N LEU A 211 5.22 -21.52 -5.36
CA LEU A 211 5.55 -21.99 -6.72
C LEU A 211 4.36 -21.89 -7.67
N GLU A 212 3.16 -22.10 -7.17
CA GLU A 212 1.92 -21.99 -7.93
C GLU A 212 1.65 -20.54 -8.36
N SER A 213 1.63 -19.59 -7.43
CA SER A 213 1.42 -18.17 -7.77
C SER A 213 2.53 -17.63 -8.67
N TYR A 214 3.79 -18.04 -8.42
CA TYR A 214 4.90 -17.70 -9.30
C TYR A 214 4.69 -18.22 -10.73
N THR A 215 4.16 -19.46 -10.88
CA THR A 215 3.90 -20.04 -12.19
C THR A 215 2.85 -19.25 -12.97
N TYR A 216 1.74 -18.87 -12.34
CA TYR A 216 0.73 -18.02 -12.99
C TYR A 216 1.28 -16.64 -13.34
N LYS A 217 2.03 -16.02 -12.44
CA LYS A 217 2.69 -14.75 -12.69
C LYS A 217 3.66 -14.82 -13.88
N ALA A 218 4.50 -15.86 -13.92
CA ALA A 218 5.45 -16.08 -15.01
C ALA A 218 4.74 -16.31 -16.37
N LYS A 219 3.64 -17.03 -16.41
CA LYS A 219 2.80 -17.20 -17.62
C LYS A 219 2.28 -15.84 -18.11
N LEU A 220 1.77 -14.99 -17.20
CA LEU A 220 1.28 -13.66 -17.56
C LEU A 220 2.39 -12.79 -18.13
N VAL A 221 3.58 -12.80 -17.51
CA VAL A 221 4.74 -12.05 -18.01
C VAL A 221 5.19 -12.55 -19.38
N ALA A 222 5.27 -13.89 -19.56
CA ALA A 222 5.70 -14.50 -20.82
C ALA A 222 4.71 -14.28 -21.98
N ALA A 223 3.43 -14.10 -21.69
CA ALA A 223 2.38 -13.85 -22.69
C ALA A 223 2.33 -12.36 -23.14
N ALA A 224 3.09 -11.48 -22.51
CA ALA A 224 3.04 -10.06 -22.80
C ALA A 224 3.59 -9.73 -24.19
N GLN A 225 2.96 -8.75 -24.83
CA GLN A 225 3.43 -8.16 -26.09
C GLN A 225 3.68 -6.67 -25.88
N VAL A 226 4.78 -6.17 -26.39
CA VAL A 226 5.11 -4.74 -26.28
C VAL A 226 4.52 -4.00 -27.47
N TYR A 227 3.76 -2.94 -27.20
CA TYR A 227 3.15 -2.07 -28.17
C TYR A 227 3.36 -0.62 -27.74
N GLU A 228 4.01 0.19 -28.55
CA GLU A 228 4.33 1.60 -28.28
C GLU A 228 4.94 1.88 -26.88
N GLY A 229 5.88 1.02 -26.45
CA GLY A 229 6.51 1.13 -25.13
C GLY A 229 5.62 0.65 -23.95
N CYS A 230 4.47 0.07 -24.24
CA CYS A 230 3.56 -0.52 -23.26
C CYS A 230 3.53 -2.04 -23.40
N ALA A 231 3.72 -2.77 -22.30
CA ALA A 231 3.55 -4.21 -22.27
C ALA A 231 2.07 -4.56 -22.00
N ILE A 232 1.46 -5.35 -22.86
CA ILE A 232 0.06 -5.80 -22.75
C ILE A 232 0.05 -7.32 -22.65
N SER A 233 -0.49 -7.85 -21.56
CA SER A 233 -0.71 -9.28 -21.34
C SER A 233 -2.19 -9.55 -21.12
N VAL A 234 -2.70 -10.65 -21.70
CA VAL A 234 -4.08 -11.10 -21.53
C VAL A 234 -4.10 -12.59 -21.23
N SER A 235 -4.97 -13.04 -20.32
CA SER A 235 -5.12 -14.46 -19.96
C SER A 235 -6.51 -14.77 -19.43
N ASP A 236 -6.99 -15.98 -19.75
CA ASP A 236 -8.19 -16.61 -19.17
C ASP A 236 -7.86 -17.76 -18.19
N ASP A 237 -6.57 -17.98 -17.91
CA ASP A 237 -6.06 -19.09 -17.10
C ASP A 237 -5.54 -18.61 -15.72
N VAL A 238 -6.27 -17.70 -15.06
CA VAL A 238 -5.91 -17.25 -13.69
C VAL A 238 -7.06 -17.56 -12.75
N PRO A 239 -6.87 -18.48 -11.77
CA PRO A 239 -7.90 -18.81 -10.78
C PRO A 239 -8.31 -17.60 -9.93
N ALA A 240 -9.56 -17.61 -9.46
CA ALA A 240 -10.10 -16.49 -8.67
C ALA A 240 -9.36 -16.24 -7.35
N ASP A 241 -8.80 -17.26 -6.74
CA ASP A 241 -7.98 -17.18 -5.53
C ASP A 241 -6.53 -16.74 -5.80
N MET A 242 -6.11 -16.71 -7.07
CA MET A 242 -4.78 -16.28 -7.54
C MET A 242 -4.76 -14.86 -8.14
N MET A 243 -5.85 -14.10 -8.03
CA MET A 243 -5.96 -12.78 -8.65
C MET A 243 -4.90 -11.77 -8.19
N VAL A 244 -4.25 -12.01 -7.07
CA VAL A 244 -3.12 -11.20 -6.57
C VAL A 244 -1.92 -11.21 -7.52
N VAL A 245 -1.76 -12.26 -8.35
CA VAL A 245 -0.63 -12.34 -9.31
C VAL A 245 -0.77 -11.34 -10.46
N VAL A 246 -1.97 -10.83 -10.73
CA VAL A 246 -2.24 -9.93 -11.87
C VAL A 246 -1.53 -8.58 -11.70
N PRO A 247 -1.72 -7.84 -10.58
CA PRO A 247 -0.95 -6.62 -10.33
C PRO A 247 0.54 -6.88 -10.14
N GLN A 248 0.94 -8.04 -9.62
CA GLN A 248 2.35 -8.43 -9.50
C GLN A 248 2.99 -8.62 -10.88
N ALA A 249 2.33 -9.33 -11.80
CA ALA A 249 2.81 -9.47 -13.17
C ALA A 249 2.93 -8.11 -13.89
N ALA A 250 1.97 -7.20 -13.65
CA ALA A 250 2.08 -5.84 -14.19
C ALA A 250 3.31 -5.09 -13.66
N ASN A 251 3.66 -5.27 -12.38
CA ASN A 251 4.89 -4.71 -11.83
C ASN A 251 6.15 -5.36 -12.45
N ASP A 252 6.17 -6.68 -12.60
CA ASP A 252 7.32 -7.40 -13.14
C ASP A 252 7.61 -7.00 -14.60
N LEU A 253 6.57 -6.75 -15.40
CA LEU A 253 6.68 -6.27 -16.78
C LEU A 253 7.40 -4.92 -16.89
N LEU A 254 7.33 -4.05 -15.88
CA LEU A 254 8.09 -2.78 -15.86
C LEU A 254 9.60 -2.97 -15.71
N SER A 255 10.07 -4.18 -15.37
CA SER A 255 11.49 -4.51 -15.31
C SER A 255 12.08 -4.83 -16.69
N ILE A 256 11.25 -4.89 -17.73
CA ILE A 256 11.67 -5.20 -19.10
C ILE A 256 12.16 -3.90 -19.78
N SER A 257 13.35 -3.94 -20.37
CA SER A 257 13.90 -2.79 -21.08
C SER A 257 12.97 -2.31 -22.19
N GLY A 258 12.71 -1.00 -22.25
CA GLY A 258 11.82 -0.37 -23.23
C GLY A 258 10.33 -0.45 -22.89
N VAL A 259 9.97 -0.97 -21.69
CA VAL A 259 8.60 -0.92 -21.17
C VAL A 259 8.45 0.25 -20.20
N GLU A 260 7.59 1.20 -20.54
CA GLU A 260 7.29 2.40 -19.75
C GLU A 260 6.00 2.23 -18.93
N ALA A 261 5.07 1.41 -19.44
CA ALA A 261 3.83 1.04 -18.77
C ALA A 261 3.44 -0.41 -19.09
N SER A 262 2.65 -1.01 -18.22
CA SER A 262 2.19 -2.38 -18.36
C SER A 262 0.70 -2.50 -18.05
N PHE A 263 0.03 -3.38 -18.79
CA PHE A 263 -1.41 -3.65 -18.68
C PHE A 263 -1.60 -5.16 -18.69
N VAL A 264 -2.16 -5.69 -17.61
CA VAL A 264 -2.46 -7.12 -17.50
C VAL A 264 -3.95 -7.29 -17.33
N ALA A 265 -4.60 -7.92 -18.31
CA ALA A 265 -6.03 -8.18 -18.34
C ALA A 265 -6.31 -9.67 -18.18
N VAL A 266 -7.19 -10.02 -17.25
CA VAL A 266 -7.58 -11.40 -16.99
C VAL A 266 -9.09 -11.54 -16.96
N ASP A 267 -9.58 -12.66 -17.51
CA ASP A 267 -10.98 -13.06 -17.39
C ASP A 267 -11.22 -13.69 -16.02
N THR A 268 -12.17 -13.14 -15.26
CA THR A 268 -12.55 -13.62 -13.92
C THR A 268 -13.78 -14.53 -13.96
N GLY A 269 -14.32 -14.81 -15.15
CA GLY A 269 -15.62 -15.48 -15.33
C GLY A 269 -16.83 -14.57 -15.07
N SER A 270 -16.63 -13.42 -14.41
CA SER A 270 -17.67 -12.38 -14.19
C SER A 270 -17.36 -11.07 -14.91
N GLY A 271 -16.29 -11.03 -15.69
CA GLY A 271 -15.81 -9.88 -16.45
C GLY A 271 -14.28 -9.85 -16.51
N ILE A 272 -13.77 -8.86 -17.21
CA ILE A 272 -12.33 -8.66 -17.38
C ILE A 272 -11.81 -7.68 -16.34
N ASN A 273 -10.85 -8.13 -15.54
CA ASN A 273 -10.07 -7.25 -14.65
C ASN A 273 -8.78 -6.81 -15.35
N VAL A 274 -8.51 -5.52 -15.34
CA VAL A 274 -7.29 -4.94 -15.89
C VAL A 274 -6.50 -4.26 -14.76
N SER A 275 -5.24 -4.64 -14.61
CA SER A 275 -4.27 -3.94 -13.76
C SER A 275 -3.27 -3.20 -14.62
N ALA A 276 -3.06 -1.92 -14.34
CA ALA A 276 -2.13 -1.05 -15.04
C ALA A 276 -1.07 -0.49 -14.10
N ARG A 277 0.17 -0.43 -14.58
CA ARG A 277 1.34 0.11 -13.86
C ARG A 277 2.20 0.96 -14.78
N SER A 278 2.89 1.96 -14.23
CA SER A 278 3.93 2.72 -14.94
C SER A 278 5.04 3.17 -14.00
N MET A 279 6.13 3.65 -14.58
CA MET A 279 7.23 4.29 -13.84
C MET A 279 7.03 5.82 -13.70
N GLY A 280 5.94 6.38 -14.23
CA GLY A 280 5.59 7.79 -14.14
C GLY A 280 5.54 8.53 -15.47
N ASP A 281 6.22 8.03 -16.51
CA ASP A 281 6.25 8.64 -17.85
C ASP A 281 4.92 8.49 -18.59
N VAL A 282 4.17 7.45 -18.26
CA VAL A 282 2.81 7.17 -18.79
C VAL A 282 1.80 7.31 -17.69
N ASN A 283 0.80 8.16 -17.88
CA ASN A 283 -0.31 8.27 -16.93
C ASN A 283 -1.33 7.14 -17.17
N VAL A 284 -1.18 6.04 -16.43
CA VAL A 284 -2.09 4.89 -16.56
C VAL A 284 -3.50 5.16 -16.06
N GLN A 285 -3.70 6.16 -15.19
CA GLN A 285 -5.03 6.58 -14.75
C GLN A 285 -5.89 7.02 -15.94
N VAL A 286 -5.36 7.94 -16.77
CA VAL A 286 -6.07 8.48 -17.94
C VAL A 286 -6.45 7.37 -18.91
N ILE A 287 -5.58 6.38 -19.09
CA ILE A 287 -5.83 5.22 -19.96
C ILE A 287 -6.95 4.35 -19.37
N MET A 288 -6.90 4.06 -18.06
CA MET A 288 -7.90 3.23 -17.40
C MET A 288 -9.27 3.89 -17.28
N GLU A 289 -9.32 5.22 -17.12
CA GLU A 289 -10.59 5.98 -17.12
C GLU A 289 -11.37 5.81 -18.44
N GLN A 290 -10.69 5.70 -19.58
CA GLN A 290 -11.34 5.42 -20.87
C GLN A 290 -11.92 3.99 -20.97
N LEU A 291 -11.52 3.09 -20.07
CA LEU A 291 -12.11 1.76 -19.90
C LEU A 291 -13.17 1.71 -18.79
N GLY A 292 -13.51 2.87 -18.21
CA GLY A 292 -14.46 2.96 -17.09
C GLY A 292 -13.85 2.59 -15.74
N GLY A 293 -12.52 2.59 -15.66
CA GLY A 293 -11.74 2.36 -14.43
C GLY A 293 -11.23 3.66 -13.78
N GLY A 294 -10.15 3.55 -13.03
CA GLY A 294 -9.51 4.69 -12.37
C GLY A 294 -8.26 4.27 -11.61
N GLY A 295 -7.70 5.21 -10.86
CA GLY A 295 -6.49 4.98 -10.07
C GLY A 295 -5.65 6.25 -9.94
N HIS A 296 -4.34 6.09 -10.06
CA HIS A 296 -3.34 7.15 -9.99
C HIS A 296 -2.38 7.11 -11.19
N LEU A 297 -1.52 8.10 -11.28
CA LEU A 297 -0.53 8.23 -12.36
C LEU A 297 0.23 6.93 -12.68
N THR A 298 0.71 6.22 -11.65
CA THR A 298 1.57 5.05 -11.79
C THR A 298 0.86 3.72 -11.55
N MET A 299 -0.37 3.76 -11.04
CA MET A 299 -1.13 2.58 -10.63
C MET A 299 -2.63 2.79 -10.86
N ALA A 300 -3.24 1.99 -11.72
CA ALA A 300 -4.65 2.09 -12.03
C ALA A 300 -5.23 0.72 -12.36
N GLY A 301 -6.55 0.63 -12.48
CA GLY A 301 -7.25 -0.59 -12.87
C GLY A 301 -8.62 -0.32 -13.44
N ALA A 302 -9.17 -1.31 -14.13
CA ALA A 302 -10.51 -1.29 -14.67
C ALA A 302 -11.18 -2.65 -14.54
N GLN A 303 -12.51 -2.66 -14.50
CA GLN A 303 -13.31 -3.88 -14.55
C GLN A 303 -14.37 -3.73 -15.62
N LEU A 304 -14.32 -4.61 -16.63
CA LEU A 304 -15.25 -4.62 -17.76
C LEU A 304 -16.18 -5.83 -17.65
N ARG A 305 -17.48 -5.61 -17.49
CA ARG A 305 -18.45 -6.67 -17.22
C ARG A 305 -18.91 -7.41 -18.49
N GLU A 306 -18.94 -6.73 -19.63
CA GLU A 306 -19.51 -7.23 -20.89
C GLU A 306 -18.49 -7.18 -22.04
N ALA A 307 -17.20 -7.48 -21.76
CA ALA A 307 -16.15 -7.48 -22.76
C ALA A 307 -15.43 -8.81 -22.81
N THR A 308 -14.90 -9.15 -23.96
CA THR A 308 -13.98 -10.28 -24.14
C THR A 308 -12.53 -9.82 -23.98
N LEU A 309 -11.62 -10.75 -23.68
CA LEU A 309 -10.18 -10.47 -23.63
C LEU A 309 -9.64 -9.87 -24.94
N LYS A 310 -10.15 -10.37 -26.08
CA LYS A 310 -9.74 -9.88 -27.40
C LYS A 310 -10.17 -8.43 -27.62
N GLU A 311 -11.40 -8.11 -27.29
CA GLU A 311 -11.94 -6.74 -27.38
C GLU A 311 -11.22 -5.80 -26.43
N THR A 312 -10.98 -6.24 -25.17
CA THR A 312 -10.25 -5.47 -24.17
C THR A 312 -8.83 -5.16 -24.64
N LYS A 313 -8.14 -6.17 -25.20
CA LYS A 313 -6.79 -5.98 -25.75
C LYS A 313 -6.78 -4.95 -26.88
N GLN A 314 -7.73 -5.05 -27.83
CA GLN A 314 -7.83 -4.12 -28.95
C GLN A 314 -8.12 -2.70 -28.48
N ARG A 315 -9.10 -2.53 -27.57
CA ARG A 315 -9.42 -1.24 -26.97
C ARG A 315 -8.22 -0.62 -26.25
N LEU A 316 -7.47 -1.42 -25.50
CA LEU A 316 -6.24 -0.97 -24.86
C LEU A 316 -5.22 -0.45 -25.88
N MET A 317 -5.00 -1.19 -26.96
CA MET A 317 -4.08 -0.78 -28.03
C MET A 317 -4.52 0.55 -28.68
N ASP A 318 -5.81 0.69 -28.96
CA ASP A 318 -6.38 1.89 -29.56
C ASP A 318 -6.23 3.12 -28.62
N ILE A 319 -6.52 2.96 -27.35
CA ILE A 319 -6.38 4.01 -26.31
C ILE A 319 -4.90 4.39 -26.13
N ILE A 320 -4.00 3.42 -26.09
CA ILE A 320 -2.55 3.67 -25.97
C ILE A 320 -2.05 4.44 -27.20
N HIS A 321 -2.50 4.06 -28.38
CA HIS A 321 -2.13 4.77 -29.62
C HIS A 321 -2.58 6.23 -29.57
N GLU A 322 -3.84 6.51 -29.24
CA GLU A 322 -4.37 7.86 -29.13
C GLU A 322 -3.63 8.67 -28.05
N TYR A 323 -3.34 8.06 -26.91
CA TYR A 323 -2.56 8.68 -25.84
C TYR A 323 -1.17 9.09 -26.32
N ARG A 324 -0.48 8.22 -27.05
CA ARG A 324 0.85 8.50 -27.60
C ARG A 324 0.84 9.57 -28.70
N GLU A 325 -0.18 9.58 -29.55
CA GLU A 325 -0.33 10.64 -30.55
C GLU A 325 -0.54 12.01 -29.90
N ASN A 326 -1.33 12.08 -28.84
CA ASN A 326 -1.54 13.31 -28.07
C ASN A 326 -0.25 13.78 -27.39
N GLN A 327 0.53 12.90 -26.78
CA GLN A 327 1.86 13.23 -26.22
C GLN A 327 2.81 13.78 -27.29
N ARG A 328 2.85 13.18 -28.48
CA ARG A 328 3.69 13.63 -29.61
C ARG A 328 3.27 15.01 -30.12
N ALA A 329 1.95 15.27 -30.17
CA ALA A 329 1.40 16.56 -30.58
C ALA A 329 1.76 17.68 -29.59
N GLU A 330 1.62 17.44 -28.30
CA GLU A 330 2.01 18.38 -27.24
C GLU A 330 3.52 18.69 -27.26
N ALA A 331 4.36 17.68 -27.44
CA ALA A 331 5.81 17.87 -27.54
C ALA A 331 6.23 18.68 -28.78
N ARG A 332 5.51 18.55 -29.91
CA ARG A 332 5.74 19.37 -31.12
C ARG A 332 5.27 20.81 -30.89
N GLY A 333 4.11 21.01 -30.25
CA GLY A 333 3.59 22.34 -29.94
C GLY A 333 4.46 23.12 -28.96
N ALA A 334 5.08 22.46 -27.98
CA ALA A 334 6.00 23.07 -27.04
C ALA A 334 7.31 23.53 -27.74
N LYS A 335 7.83 22.72 -28.66
CA LYS A 335 9.05 23.09 -29.45
C LYS A 335 8.82 24.23 -30.44
N SER A 336 7.60 24.49 -30.85
CA SER A 336 7.30 25.61 -31.78
C SER A 336 7.07 26.94 -31.04
N ARG A 337 7.01 26.93 -29.69
CA ARG A 337 6.82 28.13 -28.85
C ARG A 337 8.10 28.53 -28.09
N ALA A 338 9.14 27.75 -28.15
CA ALA A 338 10.50 28.04 -27.62
C ALA A 338 11.44 28.50 -28.74
#